data_dd0a6729319de09b91e61057e3ceaaf4
#
_entry.id   dd0a6729319de09b91e61057e3ceaaf4
#
_cell.length_a   1.000
_cell.length_b   1.000
_cell.length_c   1.000
_cell.angle_alpha   90.00
_cell.angle_beta   90.00
_cell.angle_gamma   90.00
#
_symmetry.space_group_name_H-M   'P 1'
#
loop_
_entity.id
_entity.type
_entity.pdbx_description
1 polymer ?
#
loop_
_entity_poly.entity_id
_entity_poly.type
_entity_poly.pdbx_seq_one_letter_code
_entity_poly.pdbx_strand_id
1 'polypeptide(L)'
;MYKLLLITDQDEVLDAFNQVENWERTGFKYPHIRHDLEGAKDSLAKHHADGIAISVSPEEEEKILAYLQEFFPTISIFQAGRNKQEVLRYLNELNILLNRLHADFSNDRFTATDMLQECRHEFFRKVMNGKVASRDELIRNMRLLRSRMDADRPCVLMELDQKDAGDDQLEGRWQYGQDRLEYRLRQSMGGDLEGIHILPTVHPDGRILILACPLHGVKTAASVDSMTAMITDHVEEGIVHLKEYFGLELTLKEIRILPALNALCVETGKQ
;
A
#
# COMPACT_ATOMS: atom_id res chain seq x y z
N MET A 1 24.25 7.15 0.72
CA MET A 1 24.11 5.90 -0.06
C MET A 1 23.40 4.87 0.77
N TYR A 2 22.33 4.33 0.25
CA TYR A 2 21.50 3.33 0.90
C TYR A 2 22.16 1.94 0.89
N LYS A 3 21.77 1.09 1.84
CA LYS A 3 22.23 -0.30 1.97
C LYS A 3 21.13 -1.25 1.55
N LEU A 4 21.47 -2.18 0.68
CA LEU A 4 20.57 -3.19 0.13
C LEU A 4 20.94 -4.58 0.64
N LEU A 5 19.95 -5.37 1.04
CA LEU A 5 20.06 -6.80 1.24
C LEU A 5 19.39 -7.52 0.07
N LEU A 6 20.14 -8.38 -0.62
CA LEU A 6 19.61 -9.29 -1.64
C LEU A 6 19.49 -10.69 -1.05
N ILE A 7 18.29 -11.26 -1.10
CA ILE A 7 18.03 -12.63 -0.65
C ILE A 7 17.61 -13.44 -1.88
N THR A 8 18.49 -14.30 -2.36
CA THR A 8 18.24 -15.12 -3.56
C THR A 8 19.10 -16.38 -3.56
N ASP A 9 18.49 -17.47 -4.03
CA ASP A 9 19.13 -18.75 -4.36
C ASP A 9 19.29 -18.95 -5.87
N GLN A 10 18.95 -17.92 -6.70
CA GLN A 10 18.91 -17.99 -8.16
C GLN A 10 20.13 -17.32 -8.80
N ASP A 11 20.92 -18.08 -9.52
CA ASP A 11 22.12 -17.58 -10.20
C ASP A 11 21.78 -16.48 -11.24
N GLU A 12 20.66 -16.60 -11.96
CA GLU A 12 20.18 -15.61 -12.92
C GLU A 12 19.99 -14.22 -12.27
N VAL A 13 19.47 -14.19 -11.04
CA VAL A 13 19.28 -12.95 -10.28
C VAL A 13 20.62 -12.40 -9.82
N LEU A 14 21.52 -13.25 -9.35
CA LEU A 14 22.89 -12.83 -8.98
C LEU A 14 23.61 -12.20 -10.17
N ASP A 15 23.53 -12.82 -11.36
CA ASP A 15 24.12 -12.32 -12.57
C ASP A 15 23.53 -10.96 -13.00
N ALA A 16 22.19 -10.80 -12.85
CA ALA A 16 21.54 -9.52 -13.14
C ALA A 16 22.06 -8.39 -12.24
N PHE A 17 22.24 -8.66 -10.96
CA PHE A 17 22.82 -7.69 -10.01
C PHE A 17 24.31 -7.42 -10.27
N ASN A 18 25.08 -8.42 -10.64
CA ASN A 18 26.50 -8.28 -10.99
C ASN A 18 26.72 -7.45 -12.26
N GLN A 19 25.74 -7.42 -13.18
CA GLN A 19 25.79 -6.58 -14.38
C GLN A 19 25.60 -5.08 -14.11
N VAL A 20 25.24 -4.68 -12.89
CA VAL A 20 25.16 -3.26 -12.50
C VAL A 20 26.56 -2.73 -12.24
N GLU A 21 27.14 -2.02 -13.21
CA GLU A 21 28.55 -1.59 -13.20
C GLU A 21 28.84 -0.45 -12.20
N ASN A 22 27.88 0.44 -11.97
CA ASN A 22 28.08 1.62 -11.13
C ASN A 22 26.96 1.77 -10.11
N TRP A 23 27.11 1.08 -9.00
CA TRP A 23 26.17 1.09 -7.87
C TRP A 23 25.97 2.48 -7.26
N GLU A 24 27.01 3.31 -7.23
CA GLU A 24 26.94 4.66 -6.67
C GLU A 24 25.92 5.53 -7.42
N ARG A 25 25.80 5.37 -8.74
CA ARG A 25 24.82 6.10 -9.55
C ARG A 25 23.38 5.70 -9.26
N THR A 26 23.16 4.51 -8.72
CA THR A 26 21.83 4.07 -8.29
C THR A 26 21.44 4.62 -6.92
N GLY A 27 22.37 5.24 -6.20
CA GLY A 27 22.20 5.68 -4.82
C GLY A 27 22.39 4.60 -3.77
N PHE A 28 22.76 3.37 -4.18
CA PHE A 28 22.97 2.21 -3.31
C PHE A 28 24.44 1.79 -3.26
N LYS A 29 24.81 1.11 -2.17
CA LYS A 29 26.02 0.29 -2.11
C LYS A 29 25.73 -1.06 -2.76
N TYR A 30 26.80 -1.76 -3.19
CA TYR A 30 26.68 -3.15 -3.62
C TYR A 30 25.96 -3.97 -2.54
N PRO A 31 24.97 -4.80 -2.89
CA PRO A 31 24.11 -5.47 -1.91
C PRO A 31 24.89 -6.50 -1.06
N HIS A 32 24.46 -6.63 0.19
CA HIS A 32 24.78 -7.84 0.95
C HIS A 32 23.92 -8.98 0.41
N ILE A 33 24.55 -10.11 0.03
CA ILE A 33 23.85 -11.24 -0.57
C ILE A 33 23.68 -12.35 0.48
N ARG A 34 22.48 -12.92 0.55
CA ARG A 34 22.10 -14.08 1.36
C ARG A 34 21.21 -15.00 0.53
N HIS A 35 21.15 -16.28 0.90
CA HIS A 35 20.49 -17.28 0.08
C HIS A 35 19.18 -17.82 0.70
N ASP A 36 18.98 -17.59 2.01
CA ASP A 36 17.90 -18.14 2.80
C ASP A 36 17.50 -17.22 3.97
N LEU A 37 16.47 -17.64 4.71
CA LEU A 37 15.98 -16.94 5.89
C LEU A 37 17.03 -16.80 6.98
N GLU A 38 17.81 -17.85 7.26
CA GLU A 38 18.81 -17.82 8.34
C GLU A 38 19.93 -16.83 8.01
N GLY A 39 20.41 -16.83 6.77
CA GLY A 39 21.37 -15.84 6.29
C GLY A 39 20.80 -14.41 6.34
N ALA A 40 19.53 -14.24 6.02
CA ALA A 40 18.86 -12.95 6.12
C ALA A 40 18.76 -12.45 7.57
N LYS A 41 18.38 -13.31 8.52
CA LYS A 41 18.35 -13.01 9.96
C LYS A 41 19.73 -12.60 10.48
N ASP A 42 20.76 -13.38 10.17
CA ASP A 42 22.14 -13.08 10.57
C ASP A 42 22.62 -11.73 10.00
N SER A 43 22.29 -11.45 8.74
CA SER A 43 22.63 -10.18 8.10
C SER A 43 21.92 -8.99 8.74
N LEU A 44 20.63 -9.10 8.99
CA LEU A 44 19.81 -8.02 9.58
C LEU A 44 20.14 -7.77 11.06
N ALA A 45 20.58 -8.80 11.78
CA ALA A 45 21.05 -8.66 13.17
C ALA A 45 22.38 -7.87 13.26
N LYS A 46 23.22 -7.93 12.23
CA LYS A 46 24.56 -7.32 12.21
C LYS A 46 24.62 -6.02 11.42
N HIS A 47 23.77 -5.86 10.44
CA HIS A 47 23.83 -4.78 9.46
C HIS A 47 22.45 -4.16 9.24
N HIS A 48 22.40 -2.83 9.25
CA HIS A 48 21.22 -2.10 8.82
C HIS A 48 21.04 -2.26 7.30
N ALA A 49 19.78 -2.49 6.85
CA ALA A 49 19.38 -2.44 5.46
C ALA A 49 18.25 -1.39 5.29
N ASP A 50 18.35 -0.59 4.23
CA ASP A 50 17.32 0.41 3.87
C ASP A 50 16.26 -0.22 2.95
N GLY A 51 16.60 -1.30 2.26
CA GLY A 51 15.69 -2.07 1.41
C GLY A 51 16.12 -3.51 1.25
N ILE A 52 15.18 -4.37 0.89
CA ILE A 52 15.40 -5.81 0.71
C ILE A 52 14.86 -6.25 -0.64
N ALA A 53 15.72 -6.85 -1.46
CA ALA A 53 15.34 -7.52 -2.70
C ALA A 53 15.22 -9.03 -2.44
N ILE A 54 14.11 -9.67 -2.88
CA ILE A 54 13.87 -11.09 -2.64
C ILE A 54 13.58 -11.79 -3.97
N SER A 55 14.21 -12.94 -4.19
CA SER A 55 13.86 -13.91 -5.22
C SER A 55 14.35 -15.28 -4.81
N VAL A 56 13.50 -16.04 -4.17
CA VAL A 56 13.73 -17.41 -3.69
C VAL A 56 12.53 -18.28 -4.03
N SER A 57 12.53 -19.55 -3.63
CA SER A 57 11.35 -20.41 -3.78
C SER A 57 10.13 -19.82 -3.05
N PRO A 58 8.87 -20.07 -3.52
CA PRO A 58 7.67 -19.51 -2.90
C PRO A 58 7.52 -19.85 -1.41
N GLU A 59 7.88 -21.08 -1.02
CA GLU A 59 7.81 -21.52 0.37
C GLU A 59 8.81 -20.76 1.29
N GLU A 60 10.00 -20.47 0.79
CA GLU A 60 11.01 -19.72 1.52
C GLU A 60 10.68 -18.23 1.53
N GLU A 61 10.12 -17.69 0.42
CA GLU A 61 9.66 -16.32 0.34
C GLU A 61 8.60 -16.02 1.41
N GLU A 62 7.62 -16.92 1.58
CA GLU A 62 6.55 -16.77 2.59
C GLU A 62 7.14 -16.67 4.01
N LYS A 63 8.10 -17.52 4.35
CA LYS A 63 8.77 -17.49 5.66
C LYS A 63 9.55 -16.20 5.88
N ILE A 64 10.29 -15.74 4.85
CA ILE A 64 11.05 -14.50 4.89
C ILE A 64 10.10 -13.31 5.07
N LEU A 65 9.02 -13.25 4.30
CA LEU A 65 8.03 -12.17 4.40
C LEU A 65 7.35 -12.14 5.77
N ALA A 66 7.00 -13.30 6.35
CA ALA A 66 6.43 -13.38 7.70
C ALA A 66 7.42 -12.83 8.75
N TYR A 67 8.68 -13.26 8.69
CA TYR A 67 9.72 -12.74 9.58
C TYR A 67 9.92 -11.23 9.44
N LEU A 68 10.02 -10.72 8.21
CA LEU A 68 10.19 -9.29 7.96
C LEU A 68 8.94 -8.47 8.38
N GLN A 69 7.75 -9.06 8.30
CA GLN A 69 6.54 -8.41 8.77
C GLN A 69 6.53 -8.25 10.29
N GLU A 70 7.04 -9.25 11.01
CA GLU A 70 7.08 -9.24 12.48
C GLU A 70 8.16 -8.31 13.02
N PHE A 71 9.39 -8.41 12.50
CA PHE A 71 10.57 -7.75 13.08
C PHE A 71 10.99 -6.46 12.36
N PHE A 72 10.64 -6.29 11.08
CA PHE A 72 11.07 -5.16 10.24
C PHE A 72 9.91 -4.62 9.38
N PRO A 73 8.79 -4.19 10.00
CA PRO A 73 7.57 -3.84 9.27
C PRO A 73 7.69 -2.59 8.38
N THR A 74 8.74 -1.80 8.53
CA THR A 74 8.95 -0.54 7.79
C THR A 74 9.98 -0.64 6.68
N ILE A 75 10.81 -1.71 6.63
CA ILE A 75 11.80 -1.86 5.56
C ILE A 75 11.08 -2.18 4.25
N SER A 76 11.36 -1.42 3.21
CA SER A 76 10.79 -1.64 1.88
C SER A 76 11.32 -2.93 1.27
N ILE A 77 10.40 -3.73 0.70
CA ILE A 77 10.71 -5.01 0.07
C ILE A 77 10.31 -4.93 -1.40
N PHE A 78 11.12 -5.51 -2.28
CA PHE A 78 10.78 -5.66 -3.69
C PHE A 78 11.26 -7.01 -4.23
N GLN A 79 10.63 -7.45 -5.31
CA GLN A 79 11.08 -8.66 -6.00
C GLN A 79 12.37 -8.36 -6.75
N ALA A 80 13.39 -9.18 -6.58
CA ALA A 80 14.65 -9.02 -7.30
C ALA A 80 14.43 -9.21 -8.81
N GLY A 81 15.01 -8.32 -9.62
CA GLY A 81 14.93 -8.39 -11.08
C GLY A 81 15.79 -9.51 -11.63
N ARG A 82 15.37 -10.12 -12.74
CA ARG A 82 16.09 -11.20 -13.44
C ARG A 82 17.03 -10.71 -14.55
N ASN A 83 17.02 -9.43 -14.82
CA ASN A 83 17.91 -8.80 -15.78
C ASN A 83 18.31 -7.39 -15.32
N LYS A 84 19.41 -6.86 -15.88
CA LYS A 84 19.97 -5.54 -15.52
C LYS A 84 18.92 -4.41 -15.58
N GLN A 85 18.03 -4.41 -16.56
CA GLN A 85 17.05 -3.33 -16.74
C GLN A 85 16.00 -3.34 -15.63
N GLU A 86 15.51 -4.51 -15.26
CA GLU A 86 14.58 -4.66 -14.13
C GLU A 86 15.23 -4.26 -12.81
N VAL A 87 16.45 -4.70 -12.55
CA VAL A 87 17.21 -4.31 -11.36
C VAL A 87 17.33 -2.81 -11.26
N LEU A 88 17.79 -2.14 -12.34
CA LEU A 88 17.93 -0.67 -12.35
C LEU A 88 16.61 0.05 -12.16
N ARG A 89 15.51 -0.44 -12.77
CA ARG A 89 14.18 0.13 -12.58
C ARG A 89 13.73 0.04 -11.12
N TYR A 90 13.86 -1.14 -10.50
CA TYR A 90 13.44 -1.36 -9.12
C TYR A 90 14.30 -0.57 -8.12
N LEU A 91 15.61 -0.48 -8.35
CA LEU A 91 16.49 0.36 -7.54
C LEU A 91 16.12 1.85 -7.65
N ASN A 92 15.75 2.33 -8.84
CA ASN A 92 15.30 3.70 -9.02
C ASN A 92 13.96 3.97 -8.28
N GLU A 93 13.00 3.05 -8.37
CA GLU A 93 11.72 3.15 -7.64
C GLU A 93 11.96 3.19 -6.11
N LEU A 94 12.81 2.30 -5.60
CA LEU A 94 13.20 2.28 -4.19
C LEU A 94 13.96 3.55 -3.78
N ASN A 95 14.88 4.04 -4.61
CA ASN A 95 15.63 5.27 -4.31
C ASN A 95 14.69 6.47 -4.18
N ILE A 96 13.73 6.62 -5.10
CA ILE A 96 12.73 7.69 -5.04
C ILE A 96 11.93 7.60 -3.72
N LEU A 97 11.48 6.40 -3.36
CA LEU A 97 10.76 6.17 -2.10
C LEU A 97 11.61 6.52 -0.88
N LEU A 98 12.84 6.00 -0.80
CA LEU A 98 13.73 6.24 0.34
C LEU A 98 14.10 7.72 0.47
N ASN A 99 14.39 8.40 -0.65
CA ASN A 99 14.63 9.84 -0.63
C ASN A 99 13.42 10.61 -0.11
N ARG A 100 12.20 10.20 -0.48
CA ARG A 100 10.97 10.80 0.03
C ARG A 100 10.78 10.53 1.53
N LEU A 101 11.02 9.29 1.97
CA LEU A 101 10.94 8.91 3.39
C LEU A 101 11.95 9.67 4.26
N HIS A 102 13.11 10.03 3.70
CA HIS A 102 14.19 10.72 4.44
C HIS A 102 14.22 12.23 4.23
N ALA A 103 13.52 12.80 3.23
CA ALA A 103 13.56 14.23 2.92
C ALA A 103 12.94 15.11 4.02
N ASP A 104 11.99 14.58 4.81
CA ASP A 104 11.23 15.35 5.79
C ASP A 104 11.71 15.18 7.25
N PHE A 105 12.86 14.54 7.48
CA PHE A 105 13.45 14.45 8.83
C PHE A 105 13.85 15.82 9.45
N SER A 106 13.78 16.91 8.71
CA SER A 106 13.99 18.26 9.23
C SER A 106 12.78 18.83 9.99
N ASN A 107 11.63 18.17 9.92
CA ASN A 107 10.43 18.52 10.66
C ASN A 107 10.07 17.38 11.63
N ASP A 108 10.31 17.57 12.92
CA ASP A 108 10.07 16.63 14.04
C ASP A 108 8.63 16.07 14.16
N ARG A 109 7.77 16.27 13.14
CA ARG A 109 6.34 15.96 13.18
C ARG A 109 5.93 14.66 12.50
N PHE A 110 6.77 14.09 11.62
CA PHE A 110 6.43 12.87 10.87
C PHE A 110 7.49 11.79 11.03
N THR A 111 7.07 10.60 11.42
CA THR A 111 7.94 9.43 11.46
C THR A 111 8.05 8.79 10.07
N ALA A 112 9.07 7.94 9.86
CA ALA A 112 9.17 7.13 8.63
C ALA A 112 7.91 6.26 8.40
N THR A 113 7.26 5.84 9.48
CA THR A 113 5.99 5.09 9.44
C THR A 113 4.86 5.94 8.88
N ASP A 114 4.74 7.20 9.32
CA ASP A 114 3.70 8.12 8.83
C ASP A 114 3.89 8.42 7.35
N MET A 115 5.13 8.68 6.93
CA MET A 115 5.46 8.92 5.52
C MET A 115 5.17 7.70 4.64
N LEU A 116 5.48 6.49 5.12
CA LEU A 116 5.16 5.25 4.41
C LEU A 116 3.65 5.06 4.30
N GLN A 117 2.89 5.44 5.32
CA GLN A 117 1.44 5.39 5.30
C GLN A 117 0.87 6.37 4.26
N GLU A 118 1.36 7.60 4.18
CA GLU A 118 0.96 8.57 3.15
C GLU A 118 1.29 8.07 1.73
N CYS A 119 2.46 7.46 1.53
CA CYS A 119 2.80 6.84 0.25
C CYS A 119 1.84 5.70 -0.13
N ARG A 120 1.37 4.89 0.85
CA ARG A 120 0.34 3.87 0.63
C ARG A 120 -0.99 4.49 0.20
N HIS A 121 -1.44 5.53 0.88
CA HIS A 121 -2.68 6.24 0.53
C HIS A 121 -2.64 6.79 -0.89
N GLU A 122 -1.56 7.47 -1.25
CA GLU A 122 -1.37 7.98 -2.61
C GLU A 122 -1.37 6.86 -3.66
N PHE A 123 -0.71 5.75 -3.36
CA PHE A 123 -0.69 4.60 -4.26
C PHE A 123 -2.09 3.99 -4.44
N PHE A 124 -2.82 3.72 -3.35
CA PHE A 124 -4.17 3.14 -3.47
C PHE A 124 -5.17 4.11 -4.11
N ARG A 125 -4.99 5.42 -3.95
CA ARG A 125 -5.75 6.42 -4.72
C ARG A 125 -5.51 6.25 -6.24
N LYS A 126 -4.26 5.96 -6.66
CA LYS A 126 -3.95 5.64 -8.07
C LYS A 126 -4.60 4.33 -8.52
N VAL A 127 -4.60 3.29 -7.65
CA VAL A 127 -5.27 2.01 -7.93
C VAL A 127 -6.77 2.23 -8.18
N MET A 128 -7.46 2.91 -7.26
CA MET A 128 -8.91 3.18 -7.37
C MET A 128 -9.25 4.07 -8.57
N ASN A 129 -8.31 4.87 -9.07
CA ASN A 129 -8.46 5.68 -10.28
C ASN A 129 -8.13 4.92 -11.58
N GLY A 130 -7.85 3.61 -11.53
CA GLY A 130 -7.44 2.83 -12.70
C GLY A 130 -6.14 3.32 -13.33
N LYS A 131 -5.20 3.84 -12.54
CA LYS A 131 -3.91 4.35 -13.03
C LYS A 131 -2.75 3.36 -12.86
N VAL A 132 -3.02 2.17 -12.36
CA VAL A 132 -2.06 1.07 -12.25
C VAL A 132 -2.25 0.17 -13.47
N ALA A 133 -1.17 -0.08 -14.21
CA ALA A 133 -1.27 -0.72 -15.52
C ALA A 133 -1.58 -2.22 -15.40
N SER A 134 -0.96 -2.93 -14.46
CA SER A 134 -1.05 -4.39 -14.38
C SER A 134 -1.06 -4.90 -12.94
N ARG A 135 -1.43 -6.20 -12.81
CA ARG A 135 -1.35 -6.92 -11.54
C ARG A 135 0.09 -6.94 -11.00
N ASP A 136 1.08 -7.12 -11.86
CA ASP A 136 2.49 -7.18 -11.44
C ASP A 136 2.97 -5.84 -10.88
N GLU A 137 2.56 -4.73 -11.48
CA GLU A 137 2.81 -3.41 -10.94
C GLU A 137 2.13 -3.20 -9.58
N LEU A 138 0.87 -3.65 -9.45
CA LEU A 138 0.13 -3.60 -8.19
C LEU A 138 0.88 -4.33 -7.07
N ILE A 139 1.21 -5.61 -7.28
CA ILE A 139 1.90 -6.45 -6.28
C ILE A 139 3.27 -5.86 -5.94
N ARG A 140 4.05 -5.44 -6.93
CA ARG A 140 5.36 -4.82 -6.71
C ARG A 140 5.27 -3.58 -5.81
N ASN A 141 4.35 -2.68 -6.09
CA ASN A 141 4.18 -1.48 -5.28
C ASN A 141 3.60 -1.78 -3.89
N MET A 142 2.68 -2.74 -3.77
CA MET A 142 2.17 -3.18 -2.47
C MET A 142 3.30 -3.73 -1.59
N ARG A 143 4.22 -4.52 -2.13
CA ARG A 143 5.41 -5.01 -1.41
C ARG A 143 6.36 -3.87 -1.03
N LEU A 144 6.71 -3.01 -2.00
CA LEU A 144 7.58 -1.85 -1.79
C LEU A 144 7.07 -0.95 -0.64
N LEU A 145 5.77 -0.71 -0.61
CA LEU A 145 5.10 0.12 0.38
C LEU A 145 4.69 -0.65 1.66
N ARG A 146 5.02 -1.93 1.76
CA ARG A 146 4.66 -2.78 2.92
C ARG A 146 3.17 -2.80 3.21
N SER A 147 2.35 -2.82 2.16
CA SER A 147 0.91 -3.02 2.30
C SER A 147 0.60 -4.45 2.73
N ARG A 148 -0.29 -4.59 3.71
CA ARG A 148 -0.76 -5.89 4.21
C ARG A 148 -2.05 -6.37 3.54
N MET A 149 -2.63 -5.57 2.64
CA MET A 149 -3.83 -5.97 1.90
C MET A 149 -3.55 -7.17 1.01
N ASP A 150 -4.51 -8.06 0.88
CA ASP A 150 -4.47 -9.22 -0.01
C ASP A 150 -5.03 -8.83 -1.38
N ALA A 151 -4.19 -8.85 -2.40
CA ALA A 151 -4.57 -8.42 -3.75
C ALA A 151 -5.42 -9.43 -4.51
N ASP A 152 -5.45 -10.69 -4.07
CA ASP A 152 -6.07 -11.82 -4.77
C ASP A 152 -7.41 -12.26 -4.14
N ARG A 153 -7.81 -11.64 -3.02
CA ARG A 153 -9.09 -11.91 -2.35
C ARG A 153 -10.15 -10.88 -2.74
N PRO A 154 -11.45 -11.26 -2.69
CA PRO A 154 -12.54 -10.33 -2.89
C PRO A 154 -12.42 -9.11 -1.97
N CYS A 155 -12.66 -7.93 -2.52
CA CYS A 155 -12.66 -6.66 -1.78
C CYS A 155 -13.92 -5.87 -2.11
N VAL A 156 -14.23 -4.87 -1.29
CA VAL A 156 -15.40 -4.01 -1.44
C VAL A 156 -14.94 -2.60 -1.75
N LEU A 157 -15.56 -1.99 -2.76
CA LEU A 157 -15.39 -0.59 -3.09
C LEU A 157 -16.71 0.13 -2.93
N MET A 158 -16.75 1.14 -2.08
CA MET A 158 -17.92 1.96 -1.82
C MET A 158 -17.69 3.39 -2.34
N GLU A 159 -18.74 4.00 -2.83
CA GLU A 159 -18.76 5.43 -3.19
C GLU A 159 -19.74 6.16 -2.27
N LEU A 160 -19.30 7.29 -1.71
CA LEU A 160 -20.11 8.18 -0.93
C LEU A 160 -20.33 9.49 -1.67
N ASP A 161 -21.57 10.00 -1.61
CA ASP A 161 -21.90 11.34 -2.06
C ASP A 161 -22.01 12.29 -0.86
N GLN A 162 -21.57 13.54 -1.04
CA GLN A 162 -21.93 14.62 -0.14
C GLN A 162 -23.35 15.09 -0.49
N LYS A 163 -24.12 15.44 0.51
CA LYS A 163 -25.45 16.01 0.30
C LYS A 163 -25.37 17.21 -0.66
N ASP A 164 -26.16 17.17 -1.71
CA ASP A 164 -26.37 18.33 -2.57
C ASP A 164 -27.05 19.43 -1.75
N ALA A 165 -26.27 20.40 -1.31
CA ALA A 165 -26.87 21.64 -0.86
C ALA A 165 -27.43 22.34 -2.11
N GLY A 166 -28.73 22.53 -2.15
CA GLY A 166 -29.35 23.47 -3.11
C GLY A 166 -28.57 24.79 -3.06
N ASP A 167 -28.58 25.53 -4.17
CA ASP A 167 -27.65 26.64 -4.51
C ASP A 167 -27.35 27.69 -3.40
N ASP A 168 -28.06 27.70 -2.28
CA ASP A 168 -27.96 28.73 -1.24
C ASP A 168 -27.56 28.22 0.18
N GLN A 169 -27.33 26.92 0.42
CA GLN A 169 -27.00 26.42 1.76
C GLN A 169 -25.70 25.61 1.79
N LEU A 170 -24.67 26.19 2.42
CA LEU A 170 -23.40 25.53 2.71
C LEU A 170 -23.48 24.52 3.87
N GLU A 171 -24.65 24.38 4.49
CA GLU A 171 -24.88 23.43 5.58
C GLU A 171 -24.80 21.98 5.09
N GLY A 172 -23.99 21.17 5.78
CA GLY A 172 -23.79 19.76 5.44
C GLY A 172 -22.66 19.49 4.43
N ARG A 173 -22.02 20.52 3.87
CA ARG A 173 -20.86 20.38 2.97
C ARG A 173 -19.54 20.65 3.64
N TRP A 174 -18.52 19.92 3.19
CA TRP A 174 -17.16 20.15 3.63
C TRP A 174 -16.52 21.37 2.95
N GLN A 175 -16.06 22.32 3.76
CA GLN A 175 -15.53 23.61 3.27
C GLN A 175 -14.02 23.77 3.44
N TYR A 176 -13.31 22.78 4.02
CA TYR A 176 -11.93 22.94 4.48
C TYR A 176 -10.87 22.27 3.59
N GLY A 177 -11.21 21.93 2.36
CA GLY A 177 -10.33 21.29 1.38
C GLY A 177 -10.28 19.75 1.49
N GLN A 178 -9.89 19.12 0.38
CA GLN A 178 -9.95 17.67 0.19
C GLN A 178 -9.03 16.90 1.13
N ASP A 179 -7.82 17.41 1.40
CA ASP A 179 -6.85 16.73 2.28
C ASP A 179 -7.37 16.63 3.73
N ARG A 180 -8.02 17.69 4.21
CA ARG A 180 -8.63 17.67 5.54
C ARG A 180 -9.87 16.78 5.59
N LEU A 181 -10.65 16.71 4.51
CA LEU A 181 -11.76 15.77 4.40
C LEU A 181 -11.25 14.34 4.46
N GLU A 182 -10.26 13.99 3.65
CA GLU A 182 -9.69 12.64 3.64
C GLU A 182 -9.11 12.26 5.01
N TYR A 183 -8.44 13.19 5.68
CA TYR A 183 -7.95 12.97 7.05
C TYR A 183 -9.09 12.64 8.02
N ARG A 184 -10.23 13.35 7.96
CA ARG A 184 -11.39 13.10 8.83
C ARG A 184 -12.08 11.77 8.50
N LEU A 185 -12.23 11.45 7.22
CA LEU A 185 -12.75 10.16 6.79
C LEU A 185 -11.88 9.01 7.32
N ARG A 186 -10.56 9.13 7.22
CA ARG A 186 -9.62 8.14 7.76
C ARG A 186 -9.75 7.96 9.28
N GLN A 187 -9.95 9.05 10.01
CA GLN A 187 -10.15 8.98 11.46
C GLN A 187 -11.49 8.36 11.88
N SER A 188 -12.55 8.60 11.09
CA SER A 188 -13.90 8.16 11.45
C SER A 188 -14.23 6.74 10.99
N MET A 189 -13.67 6.28 9.86
CA MET A 189 -14.02 5.00 9.26
C MET A 189 -12.82 4.25 8.63
N GLY A 190 -11.60 4.75 8.76
CA GLY A 190 -10.41 4.09 8.24
C GLY A 190 -9.73 3.20 9.29
N GLY A 191 -8.95 2.21 8.82
CA GLY A 191 -8.15 1.33 9.68
C GLY A 191 -8.45 -0.14 9.50
N ASP A 192 -7.99 -0.97 10.44
CA ASP A 192 -8.17 -2.41 10.41
C ASP A 192 -9.40 -2.82 11.24
N LEU A 193 -10.35 -3.51 10.61
CA LEU A 193 -11.56 -4.05 11.21
C LEU A 193 -11.63 -5.55 10.93
N GLU A 194 -11.54 -6.40 11.96
CA GLU A 194 -11.67 -7.86 11.85
C GLU A 194 -10.92 -8.51 10.69
N GLY A 195 -9.67 -8.08 10.48
CA GLY A 195 -8.81 -8.61 9.42
C GLY A 195 -9.07 -8.00 8.02
N ILE A 196 -9.80 -6.91 7.95
CA ILE A 196 -10.03 -6.12 6.74
C ILE A 196 -9.43 -4.74 6.96
N HIS A 197 -8.68 -4.24 5.98
CA HIS A 197 -8.21 -2.86 5.98
C HIS A 197 -9.17 -1.97 5.21
N ILE A 198 -9.67 -0.92 5.86
CA ILE A 198 -10.59 0.06 5.31
C ILE A 198 -9.83 1.35 5.00
N LEU A 199 -9.86 1.77 3.75
CA LEU A 199 -9.10 2.89 3.23
C LEU A 199 -10.01 3.92 2.55
N PRO A 200 -10.46 4.96 3.26
CA PRO A 200 -11.16 6.09 2.65
C PRO A 200 -10.17 6.98 1.88
N THR A 201 -10.61 7.47 0.71
CA THR A 201 -9.86 8.43 -0.10
C THR A 201 -10.79 9.47 -0.71
N VAL A 202 -10.28 10.69 -0.93
CA VAL A 202 -10.94 11.74 -1.67
C VAL A 202 -10.22 11.93 -3.00
N HIS A 203 -10.95 11.79 -4.09
CA HIS A 203 -10.42 11.95 -5.43
C HIS A 203 -10.36 13.44 -5.83
N PRO A 204 -9.48 13.81 -6.78
CA PRO A 204 -9.38 15.20 -7.26
C PRO A 204 -10.69 15.76 -7.86
N ASP A 205 -11.56 14.88 -8.35
CA ASP A 205 -12.91 15.23 -8.86
C ASP A 205 -13.97 15.36 -7.75
N GLY A 206 -13.58 15.21 -6.49
CA GLY A 206 -14.45 15.34 -5.32
C GLY A 206 -15.16 14.05 -4.89
N ARG A 207 -15.07 12.95 -5.65
CA ARG A 207 -15.64 11.65 -5.23
C ARG A 207 -14.96 11.13 -3.98
N ILE A 208 -15.75 10.56 -3.09
CA ILE A 208 -15.27 9.89 -1.89
C ILE A 208 -15.38 8.39 -2.13
N LEU A 209 -14.28 7.69 -2.13
CA LEU A 209 -14.22 6.25 -2.28
C LEU A 209 -13.65 5.59 -1.03
N ILE A 210 -14.23 4.45 -0.67
CA ILE A 210 -13.77 3.60 0.44
C ILE A 210 -13.42 2.24 -0.14
N LEU A 211 -12.16 1.87 -0.05
CA LEU A 211 -11.68 0.54 -0.42
C LEU A 211 -11.52 -0.29 0.84
N ALA A 212 -12.18 -1.45 0.91
CA ALA A 212 -12.05 -2.39 2.00
C ALA A 212 -11.50 -3.73 1.48
N CYS A 213 -10.29 -4.09 1.91
CA CYS A 213 -9.60 -5.29 1.47
C CYS A 213 -9.22 -6.18 2.63
N PRO A 214 -9.39 -7.52 2.51
CA PRO A 214 -8.84 -8.46 3.48
C PRO A 214 -7.33 -8.29 3.66
N LEU A 215 -6.86 -8.52 4.88
CA LEU A 215 -5.44 -8.56 5.18
C LEU A 215 -4.86 -9.93 4.81
N HIS A 216 -3.64 -9.94 4.27
CA HIS A 216 -2.93 -11.17 3.91
C HIS A 216 -2.66 -12.02 5.15
N GLY A 217 -2.90 -13.33 5.05
CA GLY A 217 -2.68 -14.28 6.13
C GLY A 217 -3.66 -14.19 7.31
N VAL A 218 -4.64 -13.29 7.27
CA VAL A 218 -5.65 -13.13 8.32
C VAL A 218 -6.96 -13.78 7.90
N LYS A 219 -7.60 -14.54 8.82
CA LYS A 219 -8.96 -15.04 8.61
C LYS A 219 -9.93 -13.88 8.72
N THR A 220 -10.75 -13.70 7.69
CA THR A 220 -11.83 -12.72 7.66
C THR A 220 -13.18 -13.43 7.78
N ALA A 221 -14.27 -12.65 7.76
CA ALA A 221 -15.65 -13.14 7.77
C ALA A 221 -15.87 -14.32 6.80
N ALA A 222 -16.80 -15.21 7.15
CA ALA A 222 -17.02 -16.49 6.45
C ALA A 222 -17.50 -16.36 4.99
N SER A 223 -18.10 -15.22 4.63
CA SER A 223 -18.57 -14.93 3.28
C SER A 223 -18.35 -13.49 2.87
N VAL A 224 -18.38 -13.23 1.57
CA VAL A 224 -18.29 -11.86 1.00
C VAL A 224 -19.48 -11.01 1.43
N ASP A 225 -20.66 -11.60 1.54
CA ASP A 225 -21.87 -10.89 1.96
C ASP A 225 -21.77 -10.46 3.44
N SER A 226 -21.29 -11.34 4.31
CA SER A 226 -21.05 -11.02 5.72
C SER A 226 -19.98 -9.95 5.88
N MET A 227 -18.92 -10.02 5.08
CA MET A 227 -17.89 -8.99 5.04
C MET A 227 -18.47 -7.64 4.59
N THR A 228 -19.25 -7.63 3.52
CA THR A 228 -19.88 -6.42 2.97
C THR A 228 -20.84 -5.79 4.00
N ALA A 229 -21.66 -6.59 4.66
CA ALA A 229 -22.58 -6.08 5.70
C ALA A 229 -21.80 -5.42 6.85
N MET A 230 -20.78 -6.09 7.38
CA MET A 230 -19.94 -5.54 8.47
C MET A 230 -19.25 -4.22 8.07
N ILE A 231 -18.73 -4.13 6.83
CA ILE A 231 -18.09 -2.89 6.33
C ILE A 231 -19.14 -1.80 6.19
N THR A 232 -20.35 -2.13 5.68
CA THR A 232 -21.44 -1.17 5.52
C THR A 232 -21.85 -0.58 6.87
N ASP A 233 -22.09 -1.43 7.88
CA ASP A 233 -22.43 -0.98 9.23
C ASP A 233 -21.35 -0.04 9.78
N HIS A 234 -20.08 -0.39 9.65
CA HIS A 234 -18.97 0.45 10.11
C HIS A 234 -18.88 1.80 9.38
N VAL A 235 -19.10 1.80 8.06
CA VAL A 235 -19.11 3.05 7.26
C VAL A 235 -20.30 3.92 7.64
N GLU A 236 -21.49 3.34 7.86
CA GLU A 236 -22.69 4.08 8.29
C GLU A 236 -22.50 4.70 9.70
N GLU A 237 -21.87 3.99 10.63
CA GLU A 237 -21.47 4.56 11.93
C GLU A 237 -20.51 5.74 11.76
N GLY A 238 -19.53 5.62 10.85
CA GLY A 238 -18.61 6.70 10.52
C GLY A 238 -19.31 7.92 9.89
N ILE A 239 -20.32 7.71 9.05
CA ILE A 239 -21.16 8.76 8.47
C ILE A 239 -21.92 9.51 9.57
N VAL A 240 -22.55 8.78 10.49
CA VAL A 240 -23.24 9.36 11.66
C VAL A 240 -22.29 10.22 12.49
N HIS A 241 -21.11 9.68 12.81
CA HIS A 241 -20.08 10.40 13.55
C HIS A 241 -19.64 11.70 12.84
N LEU A 242 -19.40 11.65 11.51
CA LEU A 242 -19.02 12.84 10.74
C LEU A 242 -20.12 13.91 10.72
N LYS A 243 -21.40 13.50 10.69
CA LYS A 243 -22.53 14.41 10.79
C LYS A 243 -22.60 15.07 12.16
N GLU A 244 -22.51 14.28 13.25
CA GLU A 244 -22.64 14.77 14.61
C GLU A 244 -21.53 15.75 15.02
N TYR A 245 -20.28 15.42 14.69
CA TYR A 245 -19.10 16.17 15.16
C TYR A 245 -18.63 17.25 14.19
N PHE A 246 -18.89 17.09 12.89
CA PHE A 246 -18.38 17.99 11.87
C PHE A 246 -19.46 18.61 10.98
N GLY A 247 -20.74 18.26 11.21
CA GLY A 247 -21.84 18.75 10.39
C GLY A 247 -21.80 18.27 8.93
N LEU A 248 -20.96 17.27 8.61
CA LEU A 248 -20.80 16.76 7.25
C LEU A 248 -21.85 15.69 6.97
N GLU A 249 -22.73 15.93 6.01
CA GLU A 249 -23.74 14.96 5.57
C GLU A 249 -23.25 14.17 4.36
N LEU A 250 -23.05 12.86 4.57
CA LEU A 250 -22.69 11.90 3.55
C LEU A 250 -23.81 10.87 3.38
N THR A 251 -23.90 10.30 2.19
CA THR A 251 -24.80 9.18 1.89
C THR A 251 -24.05 8.12 1.11
N LEU A 252 -24.33 6.85 1.41
CA LEU A 252 -23.80 5.73 0.65
C LEU A 252 -24.52 5.67 -0.70
N LYS A 253 -23.76 5.83 -1.78
CA LYS A 253 -24.27 5.87 -3.16
C LYS A 253 -24.21 4.51 -3.84
N GLU A 254 -23.08 3.85 -3.75
CA GLU A 254 -22.84 2.59 -4.46
C GLU A 254 -21.93 1.66 -3.64
N ILE A 255 -22.23 0.36 -3.71
CA ILE A 255 -21.36 -0.72 -3.21
C ILE A 255 -21.02 -1.63 -4.37
N ARG A 256 -19.74 -1.83 -4.63
CA ARG A 256 -19.24 -2.76 -5.64
C ARG A 256 -18.37 -3.82 -4.97
N ILE A 257 -18.70 -5.09 -5.21
CA ILE A 257 -17.88 -6.23 -4.81
C ILE A 257 -16.94 -6.54 -5.98
N LEU A 258 -15.65 -6.45 -5.72
CA LEU A 258 -14.62 -6.78 -6.69
C LEU A 258 -14.10 -8.19 -6.40
N PRO A 259 -13.89 -9.04 -7.43
CA PRO A 259 -13.41 -10.41 -7.23
C PRO A 259 -11.99 -10.43 -6.64
N ALA A 260 -11.22 -9.38 -6.90
CA ALA A 260 -9.88 -9.16 -6.39
C ALA A 260 -9.49 -7.70 -6.59
N LEU A 261 -8.49 -7.21 -5.87
CA LEU A 261 -8.01 -5.82 -5.99
C LEU A 261 -7.45 -5.51 -7.40
N ASN A 262 -6.88 -6.49 -8.08
CA ASN A 262 -6.38 -6.36 -9.45
C ASN A 262 -7.46 -6.05 -10.49
N ALA A 263 -8.75 -6.24 -10.16
CA ALA A 263 -9.85 -5.84 -11.04
C ALA A 263 -9.89 -4.32 -11.29
N LEU A 264 -9.18 -3.52 -10.47
CA LEU A 264 -9.02 -2.08 -10.66
C LEU A 264 -7.84 -1.71 -11.58
N CYS A 265 -7.02 -2.68 -12.03
CA CYS A 265 -5.93 -2.43 -12.97
C CYS A 265 -6.43 -2.25 -14.41
N VAL A 266 -5.73 -1.44 -15.20
CA VAL A 266 -6.13 -1.09 -16.59
C VAL A 266 -6.21 -2.31 -17.49
N GLU A 267 -5.27 -3.27 -17.37
CA GLU A 267 -5.23 -4.47 -18.21
C GLU A 267 -6.41 -5.42 -17.99
N THR A 268 -6.99 -5.41 -16.78
CA THR A 268 -8.16 -6.25 -16.44
C THR A 268 -9.48 -5.66 -16.96
N GLY A 269 -9.52 -4.36 -17.24
CA GLY A 269 -10.72 -3.66 -17.72
C GLY A 269 -10.98 -3.76 -19.24
N LYS A 270 -10.17 -4.55 -19.99
CA LYS A 270 -10.30 -4.74 -21.44
C LYS A 270 -10.89 -6.09 -21.85
N GLN A 271 -11.49 -6.86 -20.93
CA GLN A 271 -12.21 -8.09 -21.26
C GLN A 271 -13.72 -7.86 -21.36
#